data_015e9eb13e62dae23c590219c12e3526
#
_entry.id   015e9eb13e62dae23c590219c12e3526
#
_cell.length_a   1.000
_cell.length_b   1.000
_cell.length_c   1.000
_cell.angle_alpha   90.00
_cell.angle_beta   90.00
_cell.angle_gamma   90.00
#
_symmetry.space_group_name_H-M   'P 1'
#
loop_
_entity.id
_entity.type
_entity.pdbx_description
1 polymer ?
#
loop_
_entity_poly.entity_id
_entity_poly.type
_entity_poly.pdbx_seq_one_letter_code
_entity_poly.pdbx_strand_id
1 'polypeptide(L)'
;MRESQAFNLYATERVINVLNSNSIFNVLNPKFVNKVPIKLDYYLELLNADKTASGIKVKAFAVPGKVALWLEDANKGPNFGSVDEDTIALEICNEETGASFFYIPACAYVPDWLKDKLNNTNLLFFDGTLWTDDEMIKQKVGIKTGKRMGHISMSGEEGSLNIF
;
A
#
# COMPACT_ATOMS: atom_id res chain seq x y z
N MET A 1 -1.26 20.32 7.47
CA MET A 1 -0.16 19.85 8.32
C MET A 1 0.75 21.02 8.64
N ARG A 2 1.00 21.29 9.90
CA ARG A 2 2.02 22.25 10.35
C ARG A 2 3.13 21.47 11.02
N GLU A 3 4.01 20.89 10.18
CA GLU A 3 5.10 20.10 10.70
C GLU A 3 6.18 21.04 11.25
N SER A 4 6.46 20.91 12.53
CA SER A 4 7.55 21.60 13.22
C SER A 4 8.71 20.67 13.59
N GLN A 5 8.53 19.37 13.37
CA GLN A 5 9.53 18.34 13.60
C GLN A 5 9.95 17.70 12.28
N ALA A 6 11.21 17.37 12.15
CA ALA A 6 11.75 16.70 10.97
C ALA A 6 11.26 15.24 10.91
N PHE A 7 10.87 14.78 9.72
CA PHE A 7 10.57 13.37 9.46
C PHE A 7 10.91 12.98 8.02
N ASN A 8 11.06 11.68 7.78
CA ASN A 8 11.21 11.12 6.46
C ASN A 8 9.86 10.61 5.96
N LEU A 9 9.51 10.97 4.73
CA LEU A 9 8.37 10.43 3.99
C LEU A 9 8.93 9.46 2.95
N TYR A 10 8.71 8.16 3.18
CA TYR A 10 9.12 7.10 2.27
C TYR A 10 7.97 6.76 1.33
N ALA A 11 8.22 6.80 0.02
CA ALA A 11 7.23 6.46 -0.98
C ALA A 11 7.90 6.01 -2.28
N THR A 12 7.17 5.32 -3.16
CA THR A 12 7.65 5.03 -4.50
C THR A 12 7.86 6.33 -5.28
N GLU A 13 8.71 6.30 -6.29
CA GLU A 13 8.99 7.49 -7.11
C GLU A 13 7.72 8.01 -7.79
N ARG A 14 6.83 7.11 -8.19
CA ARG A 14 5.51 7.44 -8.74
C ARG A 14 4.67 8.25 -7.74
N VAL A 15 4.59 7.84 -6.49
CA VAL A 15 3.85 8.56 -5.44
C VAL A 15 4.52 9.91 -5.13
N ILE A 16 5.85 9.97 -5.05
CA ILE A 16 6.60 11.23 -4.86
C ILE A 16 6.28 12.21 -5.99
N ASN A 17 6.21 11.75 -7.23
CA ASN A 17 5.86 12.60 -8.38
C ASN A 17 4.43 13.14 -8.28
N VAL A 18 3.47 12.34 -7.83
CA VAL A 18 2.10 12.79 -7.56
C VAL A 18 2.08 13.87 -6.47
N LEU A 19 2.81 13.67 -5.38
CA LEU A 19 2.91 14.66 -4.29
C LEU A 19 3.54 15.97 -4.80
N ASN A 20 4.56 15.89 -5.64
CA ASN A 20 5.25 17.08 -6.17
C ASN A 20 4.42 17.84 -7.20
N SER A 21 3.56 17.15 -7.95
CA SER A 21 2.70 17.78 -8.97
C SER A 21 1.41 18.38 -8.40
N ASN A 22 1.05 18.06 -7.18
CA ASN A 22 -0.18 18.55 -6.56
C ASN A 22 0.12 19.63 -5.51
N SER A 23 -0.32 20.86 -5.79
CA SER A 23 -0.01 22.04 -4.98
C SER A 23 -0.49 21.97 -3.52
N ILE A 24 -1.46 21.12 -3.19
CA ILE A 24 -1.90 20.93 -1.80
C ILE A 24 -0.77 20.39 -0.92
N PHE A 25 0.17 19.64 -1.49
CA PHE A 25 1.31 19.08 -0.77
C PHE A 25 2.50 20.05 -0.63
N ASN A 26 2.40 21.29 -1.13
CA ASN A 26 3.39 22.33 -0.89
C ASN A 26 3.47 22.73 0.59
N VAL A 27 2.48 22.32 1.40
CA VAL A 27 2.53 22.44 2.87
C VAL A 27 3.64 21.59 3.50
N LEU A 28 4.14 20.55 2.80
CA LEU A 28 5.26 19.73 3.25
C LEU A 28 6.57 20.51 3.11
N ASN A 29 6.89 21.26 4.15
CA ASN A 29 8.07 22.13 4.14
C ASN A 29 9.37 21.30 4.00
N PRO A 30 10.19 21.51 2.96
CA PRO A 30 11.42 20.73 2.73
C PRO A 30 12.49 20.88 3.81
N LYS A 31 12.35 21.85 4.71
CA LYS A 31 13.22 21.95 5.89
C LYS A 31 12.94 20.88 6.94
N PHE A 32 11.72 20.35 6.96
CA PHE A 32 11.27 19.36 7.94
C PHE A 32 10.92 18.02 7.30
N VAL A 33 10.49 17.99 6.03
CA VAL A 33 10.04 16.79 5.37
C VAL A 33 11.03 16.38 4.30
N ASN A 34 11.72 15.28 4.54
CA ASN A 34 12.61 14.65 3.58
C ASN A 34 11.84 13.54 2.82
N LYS A 35 11.67 13.69 1.51
CA LYS A 35 11.02 12.66 0.67
C LYS A 35 12.09 11.67 0.20
N VAL A 36 11.94 10.41 0.61
CA VAL A 36 12.90 9.34 0.34
C VAL A 36 12.25 8.32 -0.62
N PRO A 37 12.76 8.17 -1.85
CA PRO A 37 12.23 7.18 -2.77
C PRO A 37 12.57 5.76 -2.30
N ILE A 38 11.56 4.87 -2.34
CA ILE A 38 11.72 3.44 -2.10
C ILE A 38 11.65 2.69 -3.43
N LYS A 39 12.41 1.61 -3.54
CA LYS A 39 12.35 0.68 -4.67
C LYS A 39 11.63 -0.59 -4.25
N LEU A 40 10.79 -1.12 -5.15
CA LEU A 40 10.11 -2.39 -4.92
C LEU A 40 11.15 -3.52 -4.82
N ASP A 41 10.84 -4.49 -3.98
CA ASP A 41 11.62 -5.73 -3.73
C ASP A 41 13.01 -5.55 -3.11
N TYR A 42 13.32 -4.34 -2.65
CA TYR A 42 14.56 -4.08 -1.91
C TYR A 42 14.25 -3.70 -0.46
N TYR A 43 15.04 -4.24 0.47
CA TYR A 43 14.98 -3.78 1.86
C TYR A 43 15.59 -2.39 2.00
N LEU A 44 14.89 -1.55 2.73
CA LEU A 44 15.34 -0.23 3.14
C LEU A 44 15.36 -0.19 4.67
N GLU A 45 16.47 0.19 5.24
CA GLU A 45 16.56 0.50 6.65
C GLU A 45 15.92 1.88 6.94
N LEU A 46 14.99 1.93 7.87
CA LEU A 46 14.41 3.18 8.31
C LEU A 46 15.37 3.86 9.29
N LEU A 47 15.58 5.16 9.10
CA LEU A 47 16.47 5.94 9.96
C LEU A 47 15.66 6.76 10.95
N ASN A 48 16.19 6.89 12.15
CA ASN A 48 15.75 7.86 13.14
C ASN A 48 15.95 9.30 12.64
N ALA A 49 15.36 10.29 13.33
CA ALA A 49 15.47 11.70 12.96
C ALA A 49 16.93 12.21 12.98
N ASP A 50 17.76 11.65 13.83
CA ASP A 50 19.20 11.94 13.94
C ASP A 50 20.06 11.15 12.92
N LYS A 51 19.42 10.42 12.01
CA LYS A 51 20.02 9.56 10.98
C LYS A 51 20.71 8.29 11.50
N THR A 52 20.54 7.94 12.75
CA THR A 52 20.97 6.64 13.27
C THR A 52 20.03 5.53 12.80
N ALA A 53 20.49 4.29 12.79
CA ALA A 53 19.69 3.11 12.49
C ALA A 53 18.52 2.98 13.48
N SER A 54 17.31 2.70 12.97
CA SER A 54 16.15 2.44 13.83
C SER A 54 16.02 0.98 14.25
N GLY A 55 16.78 0.08 13.62
CA GLY A 55 16.64 -1.37 13.74
C GLY A 55 15.41 -1.92 13.01
N ILE A 56 14.74 -1.11 12.18
CA ILE A 56 13.59 -1.53 11.39
C ILE A 56 13.94 -1.49 9.91
N LYS A 57 13.76 -2.62 9.23
CA LYS A 57 13.81 -2.73 7.76
C LYS A 57 12.42 -2.85 7.18
N VAL A 58 12.24 -2.24 6.03
CA VAL A 58 10.98 -2.34 5.25
C VAL A 58 11.32 -2.74 3.83
N LYS A 59 10.55 -3.70 3.29
CA LYS A 59 10.58 -4.03 1.86
C LYS A 59 9.17 -3.82 1.30
N ALA A 60 9.06 -2.90 0.34
CA ALA A 60 7.85 -2.71 -0.44
C ALA A 60 7.83 -3.70 -1.60
N PHE A 61 6.67 -4.26 -1.92
CA PHE A 61 6.46 -5.10 -3.09
C PHE A 61 5.07 -4.84 -3.68
N ALA A 62 4.93 -5.03 -4.99
CA ALA A 62 3.66 -4.86 -5.67
C ALA A 62 2.66 -5.93 -5.26
N VAL A 63 1.39 -5.56 -5.13
CA VAL A 63 0.27 -6.48 -4.97
C VAL A 63 -0.83 -6.14 -5.99
N PRO A 64 -1.70 -7.10 -6.32
CA PRO A 64 -2.83 -6.83 -7.20
C PRO A 64 -3.69 -5.69 -6.67
N GLY A 65 -3.84 -4.66 -7.49
CA GLY A 65 -4.59 -3.48 -7.10
C GLY A 65 -4.92 -2.62 -8.31
N LYS A 66 -5.18 -1.37 -8.05
CA LYS A 66 -5.61 -0.43 -9.06
C LYS A 66 -5.00 0.95 -8.81
N VAL A 67 -4.72 1.64 -9.90
CA VAL A 67 -4.30 3.05 -9.85
C VAL A 67 -5.36 3.92 -9.14
N ALA A 68 -4.92 4.96 -8.47
CA ALA A 68 -5.82 5.92 -7.81
C ALA A 68 -6.81 6.53 -8.83
N LEU A 69 -8.04 6.77 -8.39
CA LEU A 69 -9.17 7.17 -9.25
C LEU A 69 -8.84 8.32 -10.20
N TRP A 70 -8.14 9.34 -9.72
CA TRP A 70 -7.79 10.54 -10.51
C TRP A 70 -6.66 10.30 -11.52
N LEU A 71 -6.03 9.14 -11.51
CA LEU A 71 -5.00 8.70 -12.46
C LEU A 71 -5.51 7.63 -13.42
N GLU A 72 -6.80 7.19 -13.26
CA GLU A 72 -7.40 6.22 -14.17
C GLU A 72 -7.45 6.76 -15.60
N ASP A 73 -6.96 5.97 -16.54
CA ASP A 73 -7.06 6.25 -17.98
C ASP A 73 -7.82 5.11 -18.68
N ALA A 74 -9.07 5.38 -19.03
CA ALA A 74 -9.93 4.38 -19.69
C ALA A 74 -9.39 3.90 -21.05
N ASN A 75 -8.48 4.66 -21.67
CA ASN A 75 -7.87 4.29 -22.95
C ASN A 75 -6.70 3.29 -22.80
N LYS A 76 -6.24 3.05 -21.55
CA LYS A 76 -5.11 2.16 -21.25
C LYS A 76 -5.53 0.72 -20.88
N GLY A 77 -6.72 0.32 -21.30
CA GLY A 77 -7.20 -1.04 -21.09
C GLY A 77 -7.89 -1.28 -19.75
N PRO A 78 -8.19 -2.55 -19.41
CA PRO A 78 -9.04 -2.91 -18.28
C PRO A 78 -8.44 -2.59 -16.90
N ASN A 79 -7.13 -2.42 -16.80
CA ASN A 79 -6.44 -2.04 -15.59
C ASN A 79 -6.27 -0.51 -15.43
N PHE A 80 -6.85 0.29 -16.36
CA PHE A 80 -6.86 1.76 -16.33
C PHE A 80 -5.46 2.40 -16.28
N GLY A 81 -4.43 1.70 -16.79
CA GLY A 81 -3.05 2.18 -16.77
C GLY A 81 -2.34 1.99 -15.44
N SER A 82 -2.83 1.09 -14.58
CA SER A 82 -2.15 0.73 -13.33
C SER A 82 -0.76 0.13 -13.61
N VAL A 83 0.18 0.45 -12.72
CA VAL A 83 1.54 -0.07 -12.69
C VAL A 83 1.85 -0.61 -11.29
N ASP A 84 2.91 -1.38 -11.15
CA ASP A 84 3.27 -2.07 -9.90
C ASP A 84 3.41 -1.12 -8.68
N GLU A 85 3.81 0.12 -8.90
CA GLU A 85 3.95 1.12 -7.85
C GLU A 85 2.63 1.73 -7.35
N ASP A 86 1.50 1.44 -8.00
CA ASP A 86 0.20 2.03 -7.62
C ASP A 86 -0.43 1.35 -6.40
N THR A 87 -0.15 0.06 -6.18
CA THR A 87 -0.65 -0.69 -5.02
C THR A 87 0.47 -1.57 -4.47
N ILE A 88 0.94 -1.21 -3.28
CA ILE A 88 2.07 -1.88 -2.64
C ILE A 88 1.69 -2.46 -1.28
N ALA A 89 2.37 -3.54 -0.94
CA ALA A 89 2.42 -4.11 0.39
C ALA A 89 3.78 -3.86 1.03
N LEU A 90 3.86 -3.97 2.34
CA LEU A 90 5.08 -3.83 3.11
C LEU A 90 5.36 -5.11 3.91
N GLU A 91 6.59 -5.58 3.84
CA GLU A 91 7.18 -6.50 4.80
C GLU A 91 8.02 -5.67 5.77
N ILE A 92 7.68 -5.69 7.04
CA ILE A 92 8.34 -4.93 8.09
C ILE A 92 9.07 -5.92 9.00
N CYS A 93 10.35 -5.69 9.20
CA CYS A 93 11.22 -6.59 9.97
C CYS A 93 12.01 -5.80 11.04
N ASN A 94 12.07 -6.36 12.24
CA ASN A 94 12.97 -5.92 13.29
C ASN A 94 14.32 -6.64 13.12
N GLU A 95 15.42 -5.90 12.95
CA GLU A 95 16.73 -6.46 12.68
C GLU A 95 17.35 -7.19 13.87
N GLU A 96 17.05 -6.79 15.09
CA GLU A 96 17.60 -7.39 16.29
C GLU A 96 16.95 -8.74 16.60
N THR A 97 15.62 -8.83 16.46
CA THR A 97 14.87 -10.03 16.83
C THR A 97 14.56 -10.95 15.66
N GLY A 98 14.68 -10.46 14.42
CA GLY A 98 14.21 -11.14 13.21
C GLY A 98 12.70 -11.26 13.10
N ALA A 99 11.94 -10.68 14.04
CA ALA A 99 10.48 -10.68 13.97
C ALA A 99 10.01 -9.84 12.79
N SER A 100 9.03 -10.35 12.05
CA SER A 100 8.47 -9.65 10.88
C SER A 100 6.95 -9.80 10.81
N PHE A 101 6.33 -8.87 10.08
CA PHE A 101 4.92 -8.92 9.73
C PHE A 101 4.68 -8.28 8.36
N PHE A 102 3.51 -8.59 7.79
CA PHE A 102 3.08 -7.98 6.55
C PHE A 102 1.95 -6.97 6.77
N TYR A 103 2.00 -5.88 6.02
CA TYR A 103 0.97 -4.86 5.96
C TYR A 103 0.51 -4.66 4.52
N ILE A 104 -0.72 -5.08 4.22
CA ILE A 104 -1.35 -5.08 2.89
C ILE A 104 -2.68 -4.35 2.98
N PRO A 105 -2.69 -3.01 2.94
CA PRO A 105 -3.89 -2.19 3.19
C PRO A 105 -4.89 -2.20 2.04
N ALA A 106 -4.49 -2.64 0.85
CA ALA A 106 -5.34 -2.79 -0.33
C ALA A 106 -4.84 -3.95 -1.17
N CYS A 107 -5.77 -4.81 -1.61
CA CYS A 107 -5.49 -5.93 -2.50
C CYS A 107 -6.74 -6.31 -3.28
N ALA A 108 -6.66 -6.37 -4.61
CA ALA A 108 -7.82 -6.68 -5.44
C ALA A 108 -8.16 -8.19 -5.46
N TYR A 109 -7.15 -9.03 -5.34
CA TYR A 109 -7.25 -10.50 -5.25
C TYR A 109 -5.92 -11.08 -4.77
N VAL A 110 -5.94 -12.31 -4.26
CA VAL A 110 -4.75 -13.00 -3.75
C VAL A 110 -4.30 -14.07 -4.75
N PRO A 111 -3.27 -13.83 -5.57
CA PRO A 111 -2.69 -14.85 -6.43
C PRO A 111 -1.87 -15.87 -5.62
N ASP A 112 -1.61 -17.04 -6.21
CA ASP A 112 -0.90 -18.14 -5.53
C ASP A 112 0.45 -17.72 -4.96
N TRP A 113 1.24 -16.95 -5.73
CA TRP A 113 2.53 -16.46 -5.24
C TRP A 113 2.43 -15.58 -3.98
N LEU A 114 1.33 -14.79 -3.85
CA LEU A 114 1.12 -13.97 -2.66
C LEU A 114 0.67 -14.84 -1.48
N LYS A 115 -0.19 -15.82 -1.72
CA LYS A 115 -0.58 -16.81 -0.72
C LYS A 115 0.64 -17.57 -0.19
N ASP A 116 1.51 -18.04 -1.09
CA ASP A 116 2.75 -18.72 -0.71
C ASP A 116 3.69 -17.83 0.10
N LYS A 117 3.82 -16.56 -0.30
CA LYS A 117 4.64 -15.57 0.41
C LYS A 117 4.15 -15.29 1.83
N LEU A 118 2.83 -15.29 2.03
CA LEU A 118 2.20 -15.00 3.31
C LEU A 118 2.01 -16.26 4.18
N ASN A 119 2.23 -17.43 3.61
CA ASN A 119 2.13 -18.69 4.32
C ASN A 119 3.15 -18.72 5.48
N ASN A 120 2.68 -19.15 6.67
CA ASN A 120 3.46 -19.19 7.90
C ASN A 120 3.90 -17.80 8.46
N THR A 121 3.30 -16.71 8.01
CA THR A 121 3.54 -15.42 8.68
C THR A 121 2.87 -15.39 10.05
N ASN A 122 3.58 -14.83 11.04
CA ASN A 122 3.03 -14.76 12.42
C ASN A 122 2.00 -13.65 12.59
N LEU A 123 2.04 -12.62 11.74
CA LEU A 123 1.15 -11.48 11.82
C LEU A 123 0.95 -10.86 10.43
N LEU A 124 -0.30 -10.72 10.05
CA LEU A 124 -0.72 -10.12 8.79
C LEU A 124 -1.80 -9.06 9.05
N PHE A 125 -1.52 -7.83 8.63
CA PHE A 125 -2.55 -6.79 8.47
C PHE A 125 -2.97 -6.80 7.01
N PHE A 126 -4.22 -7.16 6.75
CA PHE A 126 -4.73 -7.31 5.40
C PHE A 126 -5.95 -6.44 5.14
N ASP A 127 -6.22 -6.14 3.87
CA ASP A 127 -7.37 -5.38 3.40
C ASP A 127 -8.69 -5.87 4.01
N GLY A 128 -9.37 -5.00 4.73
CA GLY A 128 -10.66 -5.26 5.36
C GLY A 128 -11.69 -4.18 4.99
N THR A 129 -11.56 -3.61 3.80
CA THR A 129 -12.39 -2.48 3.35
C THR A 129 -13.86 -2.86 3.19
N LEU A 130 -14.17 -4.07 2.68
CA LEU A 130 -15.50 -4.51 2.34
C LEU A 130 -15.78 -5.92 2.86
N TRP A 131 -16.96 -6.12 3.43
CA TRP A 131 -17.42 -7.45 3.82
C TRP A 131 -17.81 -8.30 2.62
N THR A 132 -18.64 -7.73 1.70
CA THR A 132 -18.98 -8.35 0.41
C THR A 132 -18.68 -7.41 -0.74
N ASP A 133 -18.42 -7.97 -1.93
CA ASP A 133 -18.02 -7.20 -3.12
C ASP A 133 -19.02 -6.11 -3.52
N ASP A 134 -20.29 -6.36 -3.30
CA ASP A 134 -21.40 -5.48 -3.72
C ASP A 134 -22.04 -4.68 -2.59
N GLU A 135 -21.45 -4.65 -1.39
CA GLU A 135 -22.08 -4.00 -0.23
C GLU A 135 -22.34 -2.50 -0.44
N MET A 136 -21.43 -1.79 -1.12
CA MET A 136 -21.63 -0.37 -1.44
C MET A 136 -22.88 -0.12 -2.29
N ILE A 137 -23.14 -1.02 -3.23
CA ILE A 137 -24.30 -0.98 -4.12
C ILE A 137 -25.57 -1.32 -3.32
N LYS A 138 -25.53 -2.40 -2.52
CA LYS A 138 -26.65 -2.84 -1.68
C LYS A 138 -27.06 -1.80 -0.66
N GLN A 139 -26.08 -1.13 -0.06
CA GLN A 139 -26.30 -0.06 0.92
C GLN A 139 -26.63 1.30 0.25
N LYS A 140 -26.63 1.38 -1.09
CA LYS A 140 -26.89 2.61 -1.85
C LYS A 140 -25.95 3.77 -1.51
N VAL A 141 -24.72 3.47 -1.10
CA VAL A 141 -23.67 4.46 -0.78
C VAL A 141 -22.62 4.58 -1.88
N GLY A 142 -22.67 3.72 -2.90
CA GLY A 142 -21.80 3.74 -4.06
C GLY A 142 -22.34 2.90 -5.22
N ILE A 143 -21.72 3.03 -6.38
CA ILE A 143 -22.11 2.33 -7.62
C ILE A 143 -21.06 1.30 -8.07
N LYS A 144 -19.94 1.18 -7.34
CA LYS A 144 -18.84 0.29 -7.67
C LYS A 144 -18.79 -0.89 -6.73
N THR A 145 -18.35 -2.04 -7.23
CA THR A 145 -17.99 -3.19 -6.41
C THR A 145 -16.61 -3.02 -5.79
N GLY A 146 -16.28 -3.82 -4.77
CA GLY A 146 -14.96 -3.87 -4.17
C GLY A 146 -13.88 -4.17 -5.21
N LYS A 147 -14.10 -5.20 -6.01
CA LYS A 147 -13.20 -5.61 -7.10
C LYS A 147 -12.94 -4.46 -8.08
N ARG A 148 -13.98 -3.68 -8.44
CA ARG A 148 -13.83 -2.48 -9.29
C ARG A 148 -13.04 -1.37 -8.60
N MET A 149 -13.03 -1.33 -7.29
CA MET A 149 -12.26 -0.36 -6.50
C MET A 149 -10.84 -0.84 -6.19
N GLY A 150 -10.51 -2.09 -6.47
CA GLY A 150 -9.20 -2.68 -6.18
C GLY A 150 -9.10 -3.31 -4.80
N HIS A 151 -10.24 -3.70 -4.21
CA HIS A 151 -10.33 -4.35 -2.90
C HIS A 151 -10.99 -5.73 -2.99
N ILE A 152 -10.40 -6.71 -2.34
CA ILE A 152 -10.98 -8.05 -2.14
C ILE A 152 -12.04 -7.97 -1.03
N SER A 153 -13.11 -8.77 -1.12
CA SER A 153 -14.05 -8.93 -0.01
C SER A 153 -13.43 -9.72 1.13
N MET A 154 -13.90 -9.48 2.36
CA MET A 154 -13.53 -10.29 3.51
C MET A 154 -14.21 -11.67 3.49
N SER A 155 -15.50 -11.72 3.12
CA SER A 155 -16.33 -12.92 3.12
C SER A 155 -16.44 -13.56 1.73
N GLY A 156 -16.98 -14.81 1.71
CA GLY A 156 -17.18 -15.59 0.49
C GLY A 156 -16.02 -16.54 0.19
N GLU A 157 -16.19 -17.41 -0.80
CA GLU A 157 -15.20 -18.43 -1.17
C GLU A 157 -13.85 -17.84 -1.56
N GLU A 158 -13.88 -16.71 -2.29
CA GLU A 158 -12.69 -15.95 -2.68
C GLU A 158 -12.34 -14.83 -1.69
N GLY A 159 -12.99 -14.78 -0.53
CA GLY A 159 -12.76 -13.74 0.47
C GLY A 159 -11.48 -13.98 1.28
N SER A 160 -10.91 -12.88 1.80
CA SER A 160 -9.64 -12.94 2.53
C SER A 160 -9.70 -13.86 3.75
N LEU A 161 -10.84 -13.92 4.46
CA LEU A 161 -11.01 -14.80 5.62
C LEU A 161 -11.06 -16.30 5.28
N ASN A 162 -11.33 -16.66 4.03
CA ASN A 162 -11.33 -18.05 3.58
C ASN A 162 -9.99 -18.45 2.94
N ILE A 163 -9.20 -17.47 2.53
CA ILE A 163 -7.89 -17.68 1.91
C ILE A 163 -6.81 -17.90 2.96
N PHE A 164 -6.90 -17.18 4.08
CA PHE A 164 -5.95 -17.19 5.20
C PHE A 164 -6.54 -17.85 6.45
#